data_4328631aa416ec0d1ca6ca5de0fa20e5
#
_entry.id   4328631aa416ec0d1ca6ca5de0fa20e5
#
_cell.length_a   1.000
_cell.length_b   1.000
_cell.length_c   1.000
_cell.angle_alpha   90.00
_cell.angle_beta   90.00
_cell.angle_gamma   90.00
#
_symmetry.space_group_name_H-M   'P 1'
#
loop_
_entity.id
_entity.type
_entity.pdbx_description
1 polymer ?
#
loop_
_entity_poly.entity_id
_entity_poly.type
_entity_poly.pdbx_seq_one_letter_code
_entity_poly.pdbx_strand_id
1 'polypeptide(L)'
;MFTEKDIKDIFLNKVKLPSTYFKKYENLPQCPIKSWNYDWSNHDFPRNWCVLDFIEWTNKYNLKNIEHLGYTYEADPELEFINSNKKTLLEYPKYDLHKLPDNLNDIFDFFIFNQTLEHLYDPFEAVRQIYKIIKSGGYVFTSVPTLNIPHMTPIHFNGFTPMGLAMLFKKVGFEIIEIGQWGNFEYIVKLWKSHYWPGYKDLNKNNIITNEENNVCQCWILAKKI
;
A
#
# COMPACT_ATOMS: atom_id res chain seq x y z
N MET A 1 17.63 -18.17 5.56
CA MET A 1 18.15 -17.36 4.42
C MET A 1 17.37 -17.78 3.19
N PHE A 2 16.89 -16.84 2.36
CA PHE A 2 16.16 -17.20 1.12
C PHE A 2 17.12 -17.80 0.11
N THR A 3 16.66 -18.81 -0.59
CA THR A 3 17.35 -19.38 -1.75
C THR A 3 17.04 -18.56 -3.00
N GLU A 4 17.84 -18.70 -4.04
CA GLU A 4 17.55 -18.09 -5.35
C GLU A 4 16.20 -18.58 -5.91
N LYS A 5 15.84 -19.83 -5.64
CA LYS A 5 14.54 -20.39 -6.01
C LYS A 5 13.40 -19.67 -5.32
N ASP A 6 13.48 -19.43 -4.01
CA ASP A 6 12.44 -18.71 -3.26
C ASP A 6 12.22 -17.29 -3.83
N ILE A 7 13.31 -16.60 -4.18
CA ILE A 7 13.27 -15.26 -4.76
C ILE A 7 12.58 -15.29 -6.13
N LYS A 8 12.98 -16.24 -7.01
CA LYS A 8 12.37 -16.42 -8.32
C LYS A 8 10.87 -16.78 -8.22
N ASP A 9 10.51 -17.67 -7.30
CA ASP A 9 9.12 -18.08 -7.12
C ASP A 9 8.23 -16.91 -6.67
N ILE A 10 8.70 -16.08 -5.75
CA ILE A 10 7.97 -14.86 -5.34
C ILE A 10 7.84 -13.89 -6.51
N PHE A 11 8.93 -13.66 -7.25
CA PHE A 11 8.90 -12.78 -8.41
C PHE A 11 7.87 -13.24 -9.45
N LEU A 12 7.93 -14.49 -9.87
CA LEU A 12 7.09 -15.03 -10.94
C LEU A 12 5.62 -15.17 -10.56
N ASN A 13 5.31 -15.51 -9.30
CA ASN A 13 3.96 -15.84 -8.86
C ASN A 13 3.22 -14.69 -8.18
N LYS A 14 3.93 -13.63 -7.75
CA LYS A 14 3.33 -12.52 -7.01
C LYS A 14 3.68 -11.14 -7.59
N VAL A 15 4.94 -10.89 -7.89
CA VAL A 15 5.43 -9.57 -8.30
C VAL A 15 5.27 -9.33 -9.80
N LYS A 16 5.47 -10.36 -10.62
CA LYS A 16 5.26 -10.28 -12.07
C LYS A 16 3.77 -10.31 -12.39
N LEU A 17 3.20 -9.15 -12.50
CA LEU A 17 1.79 -8.99 -12.80
C LEU A 17 1.47 -9.30 -14.27
N PRO A 18 0.29 -9.86 -14.60
CA PRO A 18 -0.11 -10.12 -15.97
C PRO A 18 -0.37 -8.82 -16.74
N SER A 19 -0.23 -8.85 -18.06
CA SER A 19 -0.48 -7.67 -18.90
C SER A 19 -1.90 -7.11 -18.76
N THR A 20 -2.87 -7.94 -18.41
CA THR A 20 -4.26 -7.52 -18.12
C THR A 20 -4.36 -6.64 -16.89
N TYR A 21 -3.48 -6.80 -15.91
CA TYR A 21 -3.41 -5.94 -14.74
C TYR A 21 -3.09 -4.50 -15.14
N PHE A 22 -2.11 -4.27 -16.00
CA PHE A 22 -1.69 -2.93 -16.42
C PHE A 22 -2.72 -2.21 -17.28
N LYS A 23 -3.70 -2.93 -17.82
CA LYS A 23 -4.80 -2.38 -18.64
C LYS A 23 -6.09 -2.15 -17.86
N LYS A 24 -6.22 -2.70 -16.64
CA LYS A 24 -7.41 -2.43 -15.84
C LYS A 24 -7.36 -0.99 -15.33
N TYR A 25 -8.46 -0.37 -15.09
CA TYR A 25 -8.62 1.02 -14.66
C TYR A 25 -8.02 2.10 -15.58
N GLU A 26 -7.51 1.74 -16.76
CA GLU A 26 -7.10 2.73 -17.76
C GLU A 26 -8.30 3.58 -18.18
N ASN A 27 -8.06 4.88 -18.36
CA ASN A 27 -9.07 5.83 -18.87
C ASN A 27 -10.34 5.95 -18.02
N LEU A 28 -10.27 5.70 -16.72
CA LEU A 28 -11.39 5.98 -15.82
C LEU A 28 -11.57 7.50 -15.63
N PRO A 29 -12.61 8.13 -16.24
CA PRO A 29 -12.76 9.58 -16.21
C PRO A 29 -13.25 10.10 -14.85
N GLN A 30 -13.82 9.23 -14.01
CA GLN A 30 -14.43 9.55 -12.73
C GLN A 30 -14.22 8.43 -11.73
N CYS A 31 -14.35 8.74 -10.43
CA CYS A 31 -14.34 7.73 -9.40
C CYS A 31 -15.43 6.69 -9.67
N PRO A 32 -15.10 5.38 -9.76
CA PRO A 32 -16.06 4.32 -10.04
C PRO A 32 -17.01 4.06 -8.86
N ILE A 33 -16.73 4.64 -7.68
CA ILE A 33 -17.48 4.43 -6.44
C ILE A 33 -18.38 5.63 -6.19
N LYS A 34 -19.64 5.52 -6.57
CA LYS A 34 -20.61 6.64 -6.52
C LYS A 34 -20.87 7.20 -5.11
N SER A 35 -20.73 6.38 -4.07
CA SER A 35 -20.98 6.76 -2.68
C SER A 35 -19.75 7.35 -1.98
N TRP A 36 -18.63 7.40 -2.64
CA TRP A 36 -17.38 7.85 -2.06
C TRP A 36 -17.19 9.35 -2.25
N ASN A 37 -17.04 10.09 -1.16
CA ASN A 37 -16.80 11.55 -1.17
C ASN A 37 -15.36 11.94 -1.46
N TYR A 38 -14.50 10.97 -1.78
CA TYR A 38 -13.12 11.21 -2.12
C TYR A 38 -13.00 12.00 -3.43
N ASP A 39 -12.29 13.11 -3.42
CA ASP A 39 -12.08 13.91 -4.63
C ASP A 39 -11.05 13.26 -5.57
N TRP A 40 -11.54 12.27 -6.31
CA TRP A 40 -10.79 11.52 -7.31
C TRP A 40 -9.91 12.39 -8.21
N SER A 41 -10.34 13.61 -8.51
CA SER A 41 -9.66 14.47 -9.46
C SER A 41 -8.47 15.25 -8.88
N ASN A 42 -8.41 15.41 -7.57
CA ASN A 42 -7.40 16.21 -6.88
C ASN A 42 -6.39 15.35 -6.11
N HIS A 43 -6.62 14.06 -5.99
CA HIS A 43 -5.69 13.18 -5.31
C HIS A 43 -4.65 12.59 -6.26
N ASP A 44 -3.50 12.25 -5.70
CA ASP A 44 -2.42 11.55 -6.38
C ASP A 44 -2.92 10.29 -7.09
N PHE A 45 -2.67 10.21 -8.39
CA PHE A 45 -3.28 9.18 -9.23
C PHE A 45 -2.85 7.75 -8.86
N PRO A 46 -1.59 7.46 -8.52
CA PRO A 46 -1.20 6.14 -8.01
C PRO A 46 -1.98 5.72 -6.76
N ARG A 47 -2.30 6.68 -5.89
CA ARG A 47 -3.08 6.44 -4.69
C ARG A 47 -4.52 6.01 -5.01
N ASN A 48 -5.13 6.65 -6.01
CA ASN A 48 -6.46 6.26 -6.48
C ASN A 48 -6.50 4.81 -6.97
N TRP A 49 -5.48 4.41 -7.73
CA TRP A 49 -5.35 3.03 -8.21
C TRP A 49 -5.19 2.03 -7.06
N CYS A 50 -4.36 2.37 -6.07
CA CYS A 50 -4.18 1.58 -4.87
C CYS A 50 -5.50 1.31 -4.13
N VAL A 51 -6.34 2.33 -3.97
CA VAL A 51 -7.65 2.19 -3.32
C VAL A 51 -8.58 1.26 -4.11
N LEU A 52 -8.57 1.32 -5.44
CA LEU A 52 -9.37 0.40 -6.26
C LEU A 52 -8.94 -1.06 -6.08
N ASP A 53 -7.64 -1.32 -6.06
CA ASP A 53 -7.12 -2.66 -5.76
C ASP A 53 -7.48 -3.10 -4.34
N PHE A 54 -7.37 -2.21 -3.36
CA PHE A 54 -7.78 -2.48 -1.98
C PHE A 54 -9.23 -2.94 -1.90
N ILE A 55 -10.14 -2.24 -2.58
CA ILE A 55 -11.58 -2.60 -2.61
C ILE A 55 -11.79 -3.96 -3.28
N GLU A 56 -11.12 -4.22 -4.40
CA GLU A 56 -11.18 -5.51 -5.07
C GLU A 56 -10.70 -6.64 -4.16
N TRP A 57 -9.53 -6.47 -3.52
CA TRP A 57 -8.92 -7.49 -2.68
C TRP A 57 -9.67 -7.73 -1.38
N THR A 58 -10.16 -6.68 -0.73
CA THR A 58 -10.98 -6.85 0.48
C THR A 58 -12.30 -7.58 0.21
N ASN A 59 -12.88 -7.39 -0.99
CA ASN A 59 -14.01 -8.20 -1.46
C ASN A 59 -13.60 -9.67 -1.69
N LYS A 60 -12.52 -9.88 -2.45
CA LYS A 60 -12.03 -11.22 -2.82
C LYS A 60 -11.71 -12.10 -1.62
N TYR A 61 -11.15 -11.50 -0.57
CA TYR A 61 -10.70 -12.21 0.63
C TYR A 61 -11.64 -12.06 1.83
N ASN A 62 -12.86 -11.52 1.63
CA ASN A 62 -13.89 -11.33 2.67
C ASN A 62 -13.41 -10.50 3.87
N LEU A 63 -12.62 -9.44 3.62
CA LEU A 63 -12.04 -8.58 4.65
C LEU A 63 -12.88 -7.34 4.98
N LYS A 64 -14.08 -7.21 4.41
CA LYS A 64 -14.94 -6.03 4.63
C LYS A 64 -15.53 -5.93 6.03
N ASN A 65 -15.74 -7.06 6.70
CA ASN A 65 -16.31 -7.11 8.04
C ASN A 65 -15.35 -7.88 8.95
N ILE A 66 -14.75 -7.19 9.89
CA ILE A 66 -13.73 -7.71 10.78
C ILE A 66 -14.00 -7.32 12.23
N GLU A 67 -13.43 -8.05 13.18
CA GLU A 67 -13.63 -7.74 14.59
C GLU A 67 -12.78 -6.54 15.03
N HIS A 68 -11.47 -6.54 14.75
CA HIS A 68 -10.57 -5.50 15.21
C HIS A 68 -9.65 -4.99 14.09
N LEU A 69 -9.84 -3.74 13.69
CA LEU A 69 -9.00 -3.01 12.75
C LEU A 69 -7.97 -2.15 13.47
N GLY A 70 -6.69 -2.32 13.13
CA GLY A 70 -5.62 -1.39 13.48
C GLY A 70 -5.22 -0.52 12.28
N TYR A 71 -4.82 0.71 12.52
CA TYR A 71 -4.39 1.62 11.46
C TYR A 71 -3.50 2.74 12.00
N THR A 72 -2.76 3.43 11.11
CA THR A 72 -1.79 4.47 11.49
C THR A 72 -2.24 5.89 11.16
N TYR A 73 -3.24 6.06 10.30
CA TYR A 73 -3.69 7.38 9.88
C TYR A 73 -5.21 7.42 9.67
N GLU A 74 -5.89 8.37 10.34
CA GLU A 74 -7.36 8.46 10.34
C GLU A 74 -7.97 8.86 8.99
N ALA A 75 -7.22 9.60 8.17
CA ALA A 75 -7.70 10.05 6.86
C ALA A 75 -7.41 9.09 5.72
N ASP A 76 -6.94 7.86 6.00
CA ASP A 76 -6.77 6.84 4.97
C ASP A 76 -8.12 6.48 4.34
N PRO A 77 -8.29 6.66 3.01
CA PRO A 77 -9.58 6.40 2.35
C PRO A 77 -9.98 4.92 2.41
N GLU A 78 -9.05 4.01 2.59
CA GLU A 78 -9.32 2.58 2.75
C GLU A 78 -10.20 2.26 3.95
N LEU A 79 -10.16 3.10 5.00
CA LEU A 79 -10.95 2.90 6.23
C LEU A 79 -12.47 2.99 6.00
N GLU A 80 -12.91 3.64 4.92
CA GLU A 80 -14.32 3.73 4.54
C GLU A 80 -14.88 2.41 4.01
N PHE A 81 -14.01 1.51 3.54
CA PHE A 81 -14.40 0.23 2.94
C PHE A 81 -14.34 -0.96 3.90
N ILE A 82 -13.96 -0.71 5.17
CA ILE A 82 -13.86 -1.74 6.20
C ILE A 82 -14.83 -1.43 7.34
N ASN A 83 -15.76 -2.34 7.57
CA ASN A 83 -16.58 -2.38 8.77
C ASN A 83 -15.85 -3.16 9.86
N SER A 84 -15.70 -2.58 11.03
CA SER A 84 -15.12 -3.27 12.16
C SER A 84 -15.82 -2.92 13.47
N ASN A 85 -15.92 -3.90 14.37
CA ASN A 85 -16.51 -3.70 15.69
C ASN A 85 -15.62 -2.82 16.57
N LYS A 86 -14.31 -2.93 16.36
CA LYS A 86 -13.31 -2.15 17.09
C LYS A 86 -12.26 -1.58 16.15
N LYS A 87 -11.96 -0.27 16.31
CA LYS A 87 -10.88 0.43 15.59
C LYS A 87 -9.85 0.96 16.58
N THR A 88 -8.57 0.81 16.25
CA THR A 88 -7.47 1.33 17.08
C THR A 88 -6.45 2.05 16.21
N LEU A 89 -6.27 3.34 16.48
CA LEU A 89 -5.24 4.17 15.86
C LEU A 89 -3.91 3.98 16.58
N LEU A 90 -2.86 3.65 15.84
CA LEU A 90 -1.48 3.58 16.32
C LEU A 90 -0.64 4.71 15.71
N GLU A 91 -0.85 5.92 16.21
CA GLU A 91 -0.22 7.15 15.70
C GLU A 91 1.00 7.55 16.52
N TYR A 92 2.08 7.96 15.85
CA TYR A 92 3.23 8.59 16.47
C TYR A 92 2.87 9.99 17.03
N PRO A 93 3.41 10.44 18.17
CA PRO A 93 4.46 9.77 18.96
C PRO A 93 3.97 8.77 20.01
N LYS A 94 2.68 8.59 20.19
CA LYS A 94 2.13 7.66 21.19
C LYS A 94 2.53 6.22 20.91
N TYR A 95 2.58 5.84 19.65
CA TYR A 95 3.01 4.53 19.20
C TYR A 95 4.12 4.66 18.16
N ASP A 96 5.32 4.20 18.52
CA ASP A 96 6.43 4.07 17.59
C ASP A 96 6.38 2.66 16.97
N LEU A 97 6.24 2.58 15.64
CA LEU A 97 6.18 1.31 14.95
C LEU A 97 7.47 0.48 15.04
N HIS A 98 8.59 1.07 15.47
CA HIS A 98 9.80 0.31 15.75
C HIS A 98 9.76 -0.40 17.12
N LYS A 99 8.83 0.00 18.00
CA LYS A 99 8.73 -0.56 19.35
C LYS A 99 7.28 -0.48 19.86
N LEU A 100 6.45 -1.40 19.43
CA LEU A 100 5.08 -1.49 19.92
C LEU A 100 5.01 -2.21 21.27
N PRO A 101 4.08 -1.81 22.16
CA PRO A 101 3.93 -2.45 23.46
C PRO A 101 3.32 -3.87 23.33
N ASP A 102 3.76 -4.78 24.21
CA ASP A 102 3.39 -6.21 24.14
C ASP A 102 1.90 -6.49 24.34
N ASN A 103 1.17 -5.58 25.00
CA ASN A 103 -0.29 -5.72 25.14
C ASN A 103 -1.06 -5.54 23.82
N LEU A 104 -0.39 -5.21 22.73
CA LEU A 104 -0.94 -5.19 21.38
C LEU A 104 -0.70 -6.50 20.60
N ASN A 105 0.03 -7.46 21.17
CA ASN A 105 0.33 -8.72 20.47
C ASN A 105 -0.94 -9.52 20.17
N ASP A 106 -1.05 -10.03 18.95
CA ASP A 106 -2.12 -10.92 18.46
C ASP A 106 -3.55 -10.37 18.66
N ILE A 107 -3.76 -9.06 18.49
CA ILE A 107 -5.09 -8.45 18.69
C ILE A 107 -5.79 -8.00 17.42
N PHE A 108 -5.07 -7.72 16.34
CA PHE A 108 -5.68 -7.20 15.12
C PHE A 108 -5.99 -8.30 14.11
N ASP A 109 -7.20 -8.26 13.57
CA ASP A 109 -7.59 -9.10 12.44
C ASP A 109 -7.09 -8.52 11.11
N PHE A 110 -7.03 -7.19 11.05
CA PHE A 110 -6.52 -6.46 9.89
C PHE A 110 -5.78 -5.19 10.37
N PHE A 111 -4.66 -4.90 9.74
CA PHE A 111 -3.88 -3.70 10.02
C PHE A 111 -3.56 -2.94 8.74
N ILE A 112 -3.82 -1.63 8.74
CA ILE A 112 -3.57 -0.73 7.59
C ILE A 112 -2.56 0.33 8.00
N PHE A 113 -1.46 0.47 7.24
CA PHE A 113 -0.44 1.50 7.49
C PHE A 113 0.14 2.02 6.18
N ASN A 114 -0.69 2.78 5.48
CA ASN A 114 -0.36 3.34 4.18
C ASN A 114 0.58 4.55 4.31
N GLN A 115 1.46 4.75 3.31
CA GLN A 115 2.35 5.90 3.23
C GLN A 115 3.09 6.15 4.56
N THR A 116 3.59 5.07 5.15
CA THR A 116 4.23 5.08 6.48
C THR A 116 5.63 4.49 6.43
N LEU A 117 5.85 3.38 5.71
CA LEU A 117 7.15 2.69 5.66
C LEU A 117 8.29 3.56 5.12
N GLU A 118 8.00 4.47 4.22
CA GLU A 118 8.97 5.42 3.67
C GLU A 118 9.52 6.39 4.70
N HIS A 119 8.78 6.60 5.80
CA HIS A 119 9.13 7.48 6.91
C HIS A 119 9.79 6.75 8.08
N LEU A 120 10.05 5.45 7.96
CA LEU A 120 10.65 4.64 9.00
C LEU A 120 12.11 4.34 8.66
N TYR A 121 13.02 4.66 9.56
CA TYR A 121 14.46 4.45 9.36
C TYR A 121 14.86 2.97 9.42
N ASP A 122 14.08 2.12 10.09
CA ASP A 122 14.22 0.66 10.10
C ASP A 122 12.88 0.00 9.73
N PRO A 123 12.56 -0.06 8.42
CA PRO A 123 11.30 -0.65 7.96
C PRO A 123 11.20 -2.15 8.24
N PHE A 124 12.32 -2.86 8.39
CA PHE A 124 12.31 -4.28 8.75
C PHE A 124 11.80 -4.48 10.19
N GLU A 125 12.31 -3.68 11.13
CA GLU A 125 11.84 -3.76 12.51
C GLU A 125 10.37 -3.36 12.62
N ALA A 126 9.93 -2.32 11.92
CA ALA A 126 8.53 -1.91 11.89
C ALA A 126 7.61 -3.04 11.39
N VAL A 127 7.92 -3.67 10.26
CA VAL A 127 7.12 -4.79 9.74
C VAL A 127 7.15 -5.99 10.72
N ARG A 128 8.26 -6.22 11.42
CA ARG A 128 8.38 -7.24 12.47
C ARG A 128 7.45 -6.95 13.66
N GLN A 129 7.33 -5.68 14.08
CA GLN A 129 6.39 -5.28 15.11
C GLN A 129 4.93 -5.43 14.65
N ILE A 130 4.63 -5.05 13.40
CA ILE A 130 3.30 -5.27 12.79
C ILE A 130 2.95 -6.78 12.76
N TYR A 131 3.91 -7.65 12.44
CA TYR A 131 3.69 -9.10 12.48
C TYR A 131 3.28 -9.59 13.87
N LYS A 132 3.88 -9.05 14.94
CA LYS A 132 3.54 -9.44 16.31
C LYS A 132 2.11 -9.07 16.69
N ILE A 133 1.64 -7.89 16.29
CA ILE A 133 0.32 -7.39 16.71
C ILE A 133 -0.85 -7.97 15.92
N ILE A 134 -0.60 -8.57 14.76
CA ILE A 134 -1.62 -9.24 13.95
C ILE A 134 -1.85 -10.65 14.48
N LYS A 135 -3.11 -11.08 14.57
CA LYS A 135 -3.50 -12.46 14.90
C LYS A 135 -3.00 -13.45 13.83
N SER A 136 -2.76 -14.71 14.22
CA SER A 136 -2.62 -15.78 13.22
C SER A 136 -3.87 -15.84 12.33
N GLY A 137 -3.65 -15.90 11.01
CA GLY A 137 -4.72 -15.78 10.01
C GLY A 137 -5.15 -14.36 9.68
N GLY A 138 -4.68 -13.35 10.42
CA GLY A 138 -4.97 -11.94 10.18
C GLY A 138 -4.16 -11.35 9.01
N TYR A 139 -4.55 -10.18 8.55
CA TYR A 139 -4.03 -9.55 7.34
C TYR A 139 -3.40 -8.19 7.63
N VAL A 140 -2.55 -7.77 6.73
CA VAL A 140 -1.95 -6.43 6.69
C VAL A 140 -2.03 -5.87 5.28
N PHE A 141 -2.31 -4.58 5.17
CA PHE A 141 -2.24 -3.82 3.93
C PHE A 141 -1.37 -2.59 4.12
N THR A 142 -0.51 -2.33 3.15
CA THR A 142 0.27 -1.08 3.07
C THR A 142 0.52 -0.68 1.64
N SER A 143 0.58 0.61 1.40
CA SER A 143 1.03 1.22 0.16
C SER A 143 2.23 2.13 0.44
N VAL A 144 3.19 2.14 -0.47
CA VAL A 144 4.44 2.89 -0.32
C VAL A 144 4.89 3.45 -1.67
N PRO A 145 5.55 4.60 -1.71
CA PRO A 145 6.17 5.09 -2.93
C PRO A 145 7.37 4.23 -3.32
N THR A 146 7.53 4.01 -4.62
CA THR A 146 8.78 3.52 -5.21
C THR A 146 9.69 4.69 -5.55
N LEU A 147 9.09 5.70 -6.21
CA LEU A 147 9.72 6.98 -6.54
C LEU A 147 8.84 8.11 -6.04
N ASN A 148 9.42 9.00 -5.25
CA ASN A 148 8.73 10.18 -4.74
C ASN A 148 9.70 11.36 -4.62
N ILE A 149 9.17 12.58 -4.64
CA ILE A 149 9.96 13.75 -4.28
C ILE A 149 10.36 13.65 -2.80
N PRO A 150 11.63 13.86 -2.47
CA PRO A 150 12.04 13.90 -1.07
C PRO A 150 11.29 15.00 -0.32
N HIS A 151 10.78 14.67 0.85
CA HIS A 151 10.11 15.64 1.72
C HIS A 151 10.55 15.42 3.17
N MET A 152 10.42 16.45 3.98
CA MET A 152 11.04 16.50 5.32
C MET A 152 10.04 16.44 6.46
N THR A 153 8.73 16.42 6.16
CA THR A 153 7.71 16.39 7.21
C THR A 153 6.59 15.42 6.86
N PRO A 154 6.65 14.20 7.35
CA PRO A 154 7.78 13.57 8.04
C PRO A 154 8.97 13.28 7.11
N ILE A 155 10.14 12.95 7.68
CA ILE A 155 11.36 12.66 6.88
C ILE A 155 11.14 11.43 6.02
N HIS A 156 11.51 11.51 4.73
CA HIS A 156 11.43 10.40 3.78
C HIS A 156 12.78 9.67 3.72
N PHE A 157 12.82 8.42 4.18
CA PHE A 157 14.04 7.60 4.24
C PHE A 157 14.15 6.61 3.07
N ASN A 158 13.03 6.01 2.65
CA ASN A 158 13.03 4.82 1.79
C ASN A 158 12.01 4.92 0.65
N GLY A 159 12.39 4.32 -0.50
CA GLY A 159 11.46 3.95 -1.56
C GLY A 159 11.47 2.43 -1.74
N PHE A 160 10.35 1.82 -2.13
CA PHE A 160 10.24 0.37 -2.27
C PHE A 160 9.79 -0.02 -3.66
N THR A 161 10.55 -0.91 -4.31
CA THR A 161 10.04 -1.61 -5.48
C THR A 161 9.04 -2.69 -5.05
N PRO A 162 8.13 -3.16 -5.92
CA PRO A 162 7.22 -4.27 -5.59
C PRO A 162 7.96 -5.51 -5.07
N MET A 163 9.11 -5.86 -5.65
CA MET A 163 9.91 -6.98 -5.17
C MET A 163 10.57 -6.70 -3.81
N GLY A 164 11.07 -5.48 -3.60
CA GLY A 164 11.64 -5.08 -2.31
C GLY A 164 10.61 -5.15 -1.19
N LEU A 165 9.39 -4.67 -1.44
CA LEU A 165 8.28 -4.74 -0.51
C LEU A 165 7.88 -6.20 -0.22
N ALA A 166 7.73 -7.04 -1.25
CA ALA A 166 7.43 -8.46 -1.09
C ALA A 166 8.46 -9.18 -0.23
N MET A 167 9.75 -8.95 -0.50
CA MET A 167 10.83 -9.60 0.24
C MET A 167 10.92 -9.13 1.69
N LEU A 168 10.62 -7.86 1.96
CA LEU A 168 10.55 -7.32 3.31
C LEU A 168 9.51 -8.08 4.15
N PHE A 169 8.29 -8.20 3.64
CA PHE A 169 7.19 -8.91 4.33
C PHE A 169 7.47 -10.41 4.45
N LYS A 170 7.96 -11.05 3.38
CA LYS A 170 8.28 -12.47 3.39
C LYS A 170 9.39 -12.81 4.40
N LYS A 171 10.39 -11.95 4.53
CA LYS A 171 11.49 -12.13 5.49
C LYS A 171 11.00 -12.15 6.93
N VAL A 172 9.98 -11.37 7.25
CA VAL A 172 9.36 -11.34 8.58
C VAL A 172 8.50 -12.57 8.86
N GLY A 173 7.97 -13.24 7.83
CA GLY A 173 7.16 -14.45 7.97
C GLY A 173 5.75 -14.35 7.38
N PHE A 174 5.39 -13.22 6.79
CA PHE A 174 4.11 -13.09 6.11
C PHE A 174 4.02 -13.95 4.85
N GLU A 175 2.85 -14.47 4.57
CA GLU A 175 2.46 -14.94 3.25
C GLU A 175 2.06 -13.75 2.38
N ILE A 176 2.63 -13.66 1.17
CA ILE A 176 2.28 -12.60 0.22
C ILE A 176 1.02 -13.03 -0.53
N ILE A 177 -0.06 -12.29 -0.33
CA ILE A 177 -1.36 -12.60 -0.95
C ILE A 177 -1.49 -11.91 -2.30
N GLU A 178 -1.40 -10.58 -2.31
CA GLU A 178 -1.49 -9.76 -3.52
C GLU A 178 -0.42 -8.67 -3.50
N ILE A 179 0.04 -8.30 -4.69
CA ILE A 179 0.88 -7.11 -4.91
C ILE A 179 0.28 -6.31 -6.05
N GLY A 180 0.26 -5.00 -5.90
CA GLY A 180 -0.15 -4.07 -6.92
C GLY A 180 0.90 -3.00 -7.13
N GLN A 181 0.82 -2.33 -8.25
CA GLN A 181 1.66 -1.19 -8.58
C GLN A 181 0.98 -0.24 -9.55
N TRP A 182 1.38 0.99 -9.50
CA TRP A 182 1.10 1.92 -10.57
C TRP A 182 2.35 2.75 -10.86
N GLY A 183 2.55 3.06 -12.14
CA GLY A 183 3.63 3.92 -12.57
C GLY A 183 3.52 4.32 -14.03
N ASN A 184 4.16 5.45 -14.36
CA ASN A 184 4.15 6.02 -15.70
C ASN A 184 5.32 7.00 -15.83
N PHE A 185 6.04 6.94 -16.94
CA PHE A 185 7.22 7.78 -17.15
C PHE A 185 6.89 9.28 -17.16
N GLU A 186 5.82 9.68 -17.83
CA GLU A 186 5.45 11.09 -17.90
C GLU A 186 4.95 11.63 -16.55
N TYR A 187 4.27 10.77 -15.74
CA TYR A 187 3.93 11.10 -14.37
C TYR A 187 5.19 11.38 -13.55
N ILE A 188 6.21 10.53 -13.64
CA ILE A 188 7.49 10.74 -12.96
C ILE A 188 8.10 12.08 -13.35
N VAL A 189 8.19 12.35 -14.64
CA VAL A 189 8.73 13.62 -15.15
C VAL A 189 7.93 14.82 -14.62
N LYS A 190 6.61 14.72 -14.60
CA LYS A 190 5.74 15.80 -14.10
C LYS A 190 5.90 16.01 -12.61
N LEU A 191 5.91 14.93 -11.83
CA LEU A 191 6.15 14.95 -10.38
C LEU A 191 7.44 15.70 -10.03
N TRP A 192 8.55 15.34 -10.67
CA TRP A 192 9.86 15.94 -10.42
C TRP A 192 9.98 17.39 -10.91
N LYS A 193 9.27 17.76 -11.98
CA LYS A 193 9.28 19.15 -12.49
C LYS A 193 8.41 20.09 -11.66
N SER A 194 7.27 19.62 -11.18
CA SER A 194 6.30 20.46 -10.47
C SER A 194 6.49 20.48 -8.96
N HIS A 195 7.19 19.46 -8.43
CA HIS A 195 7.32 19.22 -6.98
C HIS A 195 5.97 19.07 -6.24
N TYR A 196 4.95 18.58 -6.92
CA TYR A 196 3.67 18.18 -6.33
C TYR A 196 3.16 16.89 -6.97
N TRP A 197 2.23 16.20 -6.28
CA TRP A 197 1.67 14.93 -6.75
C TRP A 197 0.55 15.16 -7.77
N PRO A 198 0.73 14.79 -9.05
CA PRO A 198 -0.27 14.97 -10.07
C PRO A 198 -1.54 14.16 -9.80
N GLY A 199 -2.70 14.82 -9.82
CA GLY A 199 -4.01 14.18 -9.78
C GLY A 199 -4.53 13.83 -11.19
N TYR A 200 -5.71 13.21 -11.24
CA TYR A 200 -6.33 12.80 -12.52
C TYR A 200 -6.49 13.96 -13.52
N LYS A 201 -6.92 15.13 -13.06
CA LYS A 201 -7.06 16.32 -13.92
C LYS A 201 -5.75 16.74 -14.59
N ASP A 202 -4.65 16.55 -13.89
CA ASP A 202 -3.33 16.90 -14.39
C ASP A 202 -2.85 15.90 -15.45
N LEU A 203 -3.21 14.62 -15.31
CA LEU A 203 -2.76 13.54 -16.16
C LEU A 203 -3.63 13.41 -17.42
N ASN A 204 -4.96 13.54 -17.26
CA ASN A 204 -5.91 13.33 -18.35
C ASN A 204 -5.69 14.25 -19.55
N LYS A 205 -5.29 15.51 -19.32
CA LYS A 205 -5.02 16.49 -20.39
C LYS A 205 -3.91 16.05 -21.35
N ASN A 206 -3.04 15.16 -20.92
CA ASN A 206 -1.87 14.71 -21.67
C ASN A 206 -1.89 13.20 -21.96
N ASN A 207 -3.00 12.50 -21.74
CA ASN A 207 -3.12 11.04 -21.85
C ASN A 207 -2.12 10.25 -20.97
N ILE A 208 -1.73 10.81 -19.81
CA ILE A 208 -0.74 10.22 -18.90
C ILE A 208 -1.43 9.36 -17.84
N ILE A 209 -2.22 8.39 -18.25
CA ILE A 209 -2.95 7.52 -17.30
C ILE A 209 -2.69 6.04 -17.48
N THR A 210 -1.83 5.69 -18.44
CA THR A 210 -1.43 4.30 -18.69
C THR A 210 -0.53 3.80 -17.56
N ASN A 211 -0.86 2.64 -17.00
CA ASN A 211 0.01 1.99 -16.03
C ASN A 211 1.14 1.23 -16.76
N GLU A 212 2.38 1.56 -16.45
CA GLU A 212 3.57 1.02 -17.11
C GLU A 212 4.36 0.10 -16.15
N GLU A 213 4.64 -1.12 -16.58
CA GLU A 213 5.31 -2.14 -15.76
C GLU A 213 6.67 -1.68 -15.22
N ASN A 214 7.45 -0.96 -16.03
CA ASN A 214 8.84 -0.62 -15.73
C ASN A 214 9.03 0.77 -15.10
N ASN A 215 7.97 1.57 -14.99
CA ASN A 215 8.03 2.94 -14.47
C ASN A 215 7.25 3.09 -13.17
N VAL A 216 7.52 2.21 -12.21
CA VAL A 216 6.78 2.14 -10.94
C VAL A 216 6.96 3.41 -10.12
N CYS A 217 5.84 4.05 -9.76
CA CYS A 217 5.81 5.21 -8.87
C CYS A 217 5.41 4.81 -7.45
N GLN A 218 4.47 3.88 -7.35
CA GLN A 218 3.94 3.40 -6.08
C GLN A 218 3.62 1.92 -6.17
N CYS A 219 3.80 1.20 -5.08
CA CYS A 219 3.37 -0.19 -4.95
C CYS A 219 2.66 -0.42 -3.62
N TRP A 220 1.89 -1.51 -3.54
CA TRP A 220 1.13 -1.90 -2.35
C TRP A 220 1.04 -3.42 -2.23
N ILE A 221 0.78 -3.86 -1.02
CA ILE A 221 0.77 -5.28 -0.69
C ILE A 221 -0.39 -5.61 0.25
N LEU A 222 -1.03 -6.74 0.01
CA LEU A 222 -1.85 -7.46 0.96
C LEU A 222 -1.09 -8.71 1.38
N ALA A 223 -0.82 -8.85 2.67
CA ALA A 223 -0.12 -10.00 3.21
C ALA A 223 -0.88 -10.59 4.41
N LYS A 224 -0.60 -11.86 4.73
CA LYS A 224 -1.29 -12.63 5.77
C LYS A 224 -0.30 -13.22 6.75
N LYS A 225 -0.57 -13.13 8.04
CA LYS A 225 0.15 -13.88 9.08
C LYS A 225 -0.34 -15.33 9.09
N ILE A 226 0.57 -16.28 8.92
CA ILE A 226 0.27 -17.73 8.95
C ILE A 226 0.26 -18.21 10.40
#